data_20dfb3a385a1789d3e48bab24af751f6
#
_entry.id   20dfb3a385a1789d3e48bab24af751f6
#
_cell.length_a   1.000
_cell.length_b   1.000
_cell.length_c   1.000
_cell.angle_alpha   90.00
_cell.angle_beta   90.00
_cell.angle_gamma   90.00
#
_symmetry.space_group_name_H-M   'P 1'
#
loop_
_entity.id
_entity.type
_entity.pdbx_description
1 polymer ?
#
loop_
_entity_poly.entity_id
_entity_poly.type
_entity_poly.pdbx_seq_one_letter_code
_entity_poly.pdbx_strand_id
1 'polypeptide(L)'
;MSRIKDLTSGNIFSQILKLAIPIIATSFVQMAYNMIDMAWLGNVGSETVGAVGMAGYLVWLGSSLMYIPKIGAEVCISQSIGRKNMDEATAFTRNALGLSLVLSIGFAILVWLFTGSIISLFQIESDFVNQTAFTYLRIVALGMPFTYSNITLSAIYNGTGKTKIPFFVNAVGLIINMIIDPILIFGWGPIPAMGAEGAAIATVSSQLLVFGIFIFLLKGKYQPLSTKHYLGKLQKQFLTPIVKIGGPVALQSACFALLAIVLARVMNNIAQGNSMPLSVQSIGSQVEALSWMTALGFSSALGTFTGQNFGAKRWDRIQKGFFITLGIASFLGLISTALFYFFGAEVFSLFIKGNEPAVLKMGVVYLIILSYSQIFMCVEITATGAFNGIGKAMPPAIIGISGNILRIPFAFIFAYSLVEILPLFQEYLKHEFVPVTAVWWGLTLSSILKGSFLFFGFIIVLLRHPDNDQELPFQKKWISLLPSRLRQQAVIVSPIKPEENQTSKRES
;
A
#
# COMPACT_ATOMS: atom_id res chain seq x y z
N MET A 1 -19.80 12.82 22.49
CA MET A 1 -18.50 12.18 22.22
C MET A 1 -18.70 11.07 21.20
N SER A 2 -18.11 11.15 20.02
CA SER A 2 -18.09 10.02 19.08
C SER A 2 -17.17 8.96 19.69
N ARG A 3 -17.76 7.87 20.23
CA ARG A 3 -17.00 6.81 20.89
C ARG A 3 -16.01 6.19 19.93
N ILE A 4 -14.76 5.96 20.38
CA ILE A 4 -13.79 5.11 19.71
C ILE A 4 -14.48 3.77 19.45
N LYS A 5 -14.27 3.20 18.26
CA LYS A 5 -14.95 1.96 17.90
C LYS A 5 -14.21 0.78 18.54
N ASP A 6 -14.87 0.13 19.47
CA ASP A 6 -14.38 -1.11 20.09
C ASP A 6 -14.48 -2.26 19.07
N LEU A 7 -13.32 -2.84 18.72
CA LEU A 7 -13.22 -3.98 17.81
C LEU A 7 -12.94 -5.30 18.55
N THR A 8 -12.83 -5.23 19.89
CA THR A 8 -12.53 -6.40 20.72
C THR A 8 -13.76 -7.23 21.07
N SER A 9 -14.96 -6.73 20.73
CA SER A 9 -16.25 -7.38 20.98
C SER A 9 -17.16 -7.31 19.75
N GLY A 10 -18.19 -8.15 19.67
CA GLY A 10 -19.20 -8.14 18.59
C GLY A 10 -18.80 -8.92 17.33
N ASN A 11 -19.62 -8.79 16.25
CA ASN A 11 -19.47 -9.56 15.02
C ASN A 11 -18.27 -9.11 14.18
N ILE A 12 -17.33 -10.03 13.93
CA ILE A 12 -16.05 -9.78 13.27
C ILE A 12 -16.25 -9.39 11.80
N PHE A 13 -17.07 -10.13 11.05
CA PHE A 13 -17.33 -9.88 9.63
C PHE A 13 -17.87 -8.46 9.39
N SER A 14 -18.88 -8.07 10.16
CA SER A 14 -19.46 -6.73 10.09
C SER A 14 -18.46 -5.63 10.45
N GLN A 15 -17.58 -5.89 11.43
CA GLN A 15 -16.56 -4.91 11.84
C GLN A 15 -15.52 -4.71 10.74
N ILE A 16 -15.01 -5.78 10.16
CA ILE A 16 -14.03 -5.74 9.08
C ILE A 16 -14.60 -5.00 7.86
N LEU A 17 -15.83 -5.34 7.41
CA LEU A 17 -16.46 -4.65 6.29
C LEU A 17 -16.69 -3.16 6.56
N LYS A 18 -17.17 -2.82 7.76
CA LYS A 18 -17.39 -1.41 8.16
C LYS A 18 -16.10 -0.59 8.24
N LEU A 19 -14.95 -1.24 8.43
CA LEU A 19 -13.65 -0.60 8.37
C LEU A 19 -13.14 -0.55 6.93
N ALA A 20 -13.20 -1.68 6.21
CA ALA A 20 -12.59 -1.83 4.89
C ALA A 20 -13.28 -0.96 3.83
N ILE A 21 -14.60 -0.93 3.76
CA ILE A 21 -15.34 -0.22 2.71
C ILE A 21 -14.94 1.28 2.62
N PRO A 22 -14.90 2.06 3.71
CA PRO A 22 -14.47 3.46 3.61
C PRO A 22 -12.99 3.61 3.24
N ILE A 23 -12.10 2.67 3.66
CA ILE A 23 -10.68 2.70 3.31
C ILE A 23 -10.50 2.41 1.83
N ILE A 24 -11.19 1.39 1.30
CA ILE A 24 -11.23 1.06 -0.12
C ILE A 24 -11.71 2.28 -0.93
N ALA A 25 -12.82 2.87 -0.50
CA ALA A 25 -13.37 4.06 -1.15
C ALA A 25 -12.35 5.23 -1.14
N THR A 26 -11.59 5.42 -0.05
CA THR A 26 -10.51 6.42 0.00
C THR A 26 -9.41 6.12 -1.03
N SER A 27 -9.04 4.85 -1.23
CA SER A 27 -8.04 4.46 -2.23
C SER A 27 -8.53 4.74 -3.66
N PHE A 28 -9.80 4.46 -3.95
CA PHE A 28 -10.40 4.81 -5.24
C PHE A 28 -10.52 6.31 -5.47
N VAL A 29 -10.80 7.09 -4.42
CA VAL A 29 -10.76 8.57 -4.49
C VAL A 29 -9.36 9.03 -4.89
N GLN A 30 -8.30 8.47 -4.30
CA GLN A 30 -6.92 8.82 -4.67
C GLN A 30 -6.57 8.40 -6.10
N MET A 31 -7.04 7.24 -6.55
CA MET A 31 -6.86 6.81 -7.95
C MET A 31 -7.55 7.77 -8.92
N ALA A 32 -8.80 8.12 -8.64
CA ALA A 32 -9.55 9.06 -9.45
C ALA A 32 -8.87 10.44 -9.52
N TYR A 33 -8.32 10.90 -8.41
CA TYR A 33 -7.53 12.14 -8.34
C TYR A 33 -6.38 12.11 -9.37
N ASN A 34 -5.52 11.09 -9.32
CA ASN A 34 -4.38 10.97 -10.23
C ASN A 34 -4.82 10.84 -11.71
N MET A 35 -5.90 10.09 -11.96
CA MET A 35 -6.42 9.91 -13.33
C MET A 35 -6.98 11.22 -13.90
N ILE A 36 -7.67 12.01 -13.10
CA ILE A 36 -8.27 13.28 -13.52
C ILE A 36 -7.20 14.31 -13.78
N ASP A 37 -6.20 14.44 -12.89
CA ASP A 37 -5.04 15.31 -13.09
C ASP A 37 -4.35 15.00 -14.43
N MET A 38 -4.07 13.71 -14.68
CA MET A 38 -3.43 13.28 -15.93
C MET A 38 -4.32 13.52 -17.17
N ALA A 39 -5.65 13.38 -17.04
CA ALA A 39 -6.59 13.65 -18.12
C ALA A 39 -6.61 15.16 -18.48
N TRP A 40 -6.58 16.04 -17.51
CA TRP A 40 -6.48 17.49 -17.75
C TRP A 40 -5.15 17.87 -18.39
N LEU A 41 -4.02 17.34 -17.87
CA LEU A 41 -2.69 17.60 -18.41
C LEU A 41 -2.52 17.06 -19.83
N GLY A 42 -3.19 15.93 -20.17
CA GLY A 42 -3.20 15.39 -21.53
C GLY A 42 -3.77 16.34 -22.57
N ASN A 43 -4.67 17.23 -22.19
CA ASN A 43 -5.21 18.27 -23.08
C ASN A 43 -4.25 19.47 -23.27
N VAL A 44 -3.24 19.63 -22.42
CA VAL A 44 -2.21 20.66 -22.57
C VAL A 44 -1.16 20.25 -23.61
N GLY A 45 -0.73 18.97 -23.54
CA GLY A 45 0.22 18.40 -24.50
C GLY A 45 1.01 17.22 -23.93
N SER A 46 1.53 16.38 -24.83
CA SER A 46 2.28 15.17 -24.46
C SER A 46 3.59 15.47 -23.74
N GLU A 47 4.29 16.55 -24.08
CA GLU A 47 5.52 16.98 -23.38
C GLU A 47 5.24 17.36 -21.94
N THR A 48 4.11 18.04 -21.67
CA THR A 48 3.67 18.39 -20.31
C THR A 48 3.39 17.15 -19.49
N VAL A 49 2.70 16.16 -20.07
CA VAL A 49 2.45 14.86 -19.41
C VAL A 49 3.77 14.14 -19.12
N GLY A 50 4.73 14.18 -20.05
CA GLY A 50 6.07 13.62 -19.87
C GLY A 50 6.83 14.27 -18.71
N ALA A 51 6.80 15.61 -18.63
CA ALA A 51 7.44 16.37 -17.57
C ALA A 51 6.85 16.05 -16.18
N VAL A 52 5.52 16.03 -16.07
CA VAL A 52 4.82 15.69 -14.82
C VAL A 52 5.00 14.22 -14.45
N GLY A 53 5.02 13.31 -15.43
CA GLY A 53 5.30 11.90 -15.23
C GLY A 53 6.70 11.67 -14.65
N MET A 54 7.72 12.35 -15.17
CA MET A 54 9.09 12.31 -14.64
C MET A 54 9.14 12.79 -13.19
N ALA A 55 8.53 13.94 -12.90
CA ALA A 55 8.43 14.46 -11.52
C ALA A 55 7.67 13.48 -10.61
N GLY A 56 6.66 12.79 -11.15
CA GLY A 56 5.85 11.79 -10.46
C GLY A 56 6.66 10.61 -9.90
N TYR A 57 7.70 10.13 -10.59
CA TYR A 57 8.57 9.07 -10.08
C TYR A 57 9.30 9.48 -8.79
N LEU A 58 9.74 10.74 -8.71
CA LEU A 58 10.42 11.28 -7.54
C LEU A 58 9.46 11.48 -6.37
N VAL A 59 8.28 12.00 -6.67
CA VAL A 59 7.19 12.12 -5.68
C VAL A 59 6.82 10.74 -5.15
N TRP A 60 6.74 9.72 -6.01
CA TRP A 60 6.44 8.35 -5.59
C TRP A 60 7.53 7.75 -4.70
N LEU A 61 8.80 7.93 -5.03
CA LEU A 61 9.92 7.47 -4.19
C LEU A 61 9.88 8.17 -2.82
N GLY A 62 9.65 9.49 -2.79
CA GLY A 62 9.47 10.25 -1.55
C GLY A 62 8.27 9.79 -0.75
N SER A 63 7.19 9.42 -1.43
CA SER A 63 5.99 8.87 -0.78
C SER A 63 6.26 7.60 0.03
N SER A 64 7.36 6.89 -0.23
CA SER A 64 7.76 5.75 0.58
C SER A 64 8.05 6.14 2.03
N LEU A 65 8.61 7.33 2.29
CA LEU A 65 8.91 7.80 3.65
C LEU A 65 7.66 8.02 4.52
N MET A 66 6.53 8.38 3.90
CA MET A 66 5.29 8.61 4.66
C MET A 66 4.68 7.32 5.22
N TYR A 67 5.08 6.13 4.72
CA TYR A 67 4.66 4.87 5.33
C TYR A 67 5.19 4.69 6.74
N ILE A 68 6.30 5.37 7.13
CA ILE A 68 6.84 5.31 8.49
C ILE A 68 5.80 5.82 9.50
N PRO A 69 5.39 7.09 9.47
CA PRO A 69 4.39 7.59 10.41
C PRO A 69 2.99 7.00 10.15
N LYS A 70 2.61 6.71 8.89
CA LYS A 70 1.30 6.15 8.53
C LYS A 70 1.06 4.80 9.22
N ILE A 71 1.85 3.80 8.86
CA ILE A 71 1.66 2.41 9.35
C ILE A 71 2.02 2.32 10.83
N GLY A 72 3.11 2.98 11.25
CA GLY A 72 3.50 3.03 12.66
C GLY A 72 2.41 3.61 13.55
N ALA A 73 1.78 4.73 13.17
CA ALA A 73 0.68 5.33 13.92
C ALA A 73 -0.55 4.42 13.96
N GLU A 74 -1.00 3.92 12.79
CA GLU A 74 -2.19 3.08 12.68
C GLU A 74 -2.10 1.87 13.62
N VAL A 75 -0.95 1.19 13.63
CA VAL A 75 -0.71 0.00 14.45
C VAL A 75 -0.54 0.34 15.93
N CYS A 76 0.35 1.29 16.28
CA CYS A 76 0.60 1.62 17.69
C CYS A 76 -0.65 2.18 18.38
N ILE A 77 -1.42 3.02 17.69
CA ILE A 77 -2.67 3.57 18.22
C ILE A 77 -3.72 2.47 18.40
N SER A 78 -3.92 1.60 17.41
CA SER A 78 -4.89 0.51 17.52
C SER A 78 -4.53 -0.44 18.67
N GLN A 79 -3.25 -0.80 18.86
CA GLN A 79 -2.80 -1.62 19.96
C GLN A 79 -3.01 -0.94 21.32
N SER A 80 -2.73 0.36 21.44
CA SER A 80 -2.94 1.13 22.67
C SER A 80 -4.42 1.21 23.06
N ILE A 81 -5.31 1.38 22.05
CA ILE A 81 -6.76 1.33 22.26
C ILE A 81 -7.19 -0.05 22.76
N GLY A 82 -6.65 -1.11 22.16
CA GLY A 82 -6.90 -2.48 22.61
C GLY A 82 -6.49 -2.73 24.05
N ARG A 83 -5.36 -2.14 24.50
CA ARG A 83 -4.93 -2.13 25.90
C ARG A 83 -5.76 -1.22 26.81
N LYS A 84 -6.71 -0.46 26.25
CA LYS A 84 -7.50 0.59 26.93
C LYS A 84 -6.64 1.74 27.48
N ASN A 85 -5.43 1.94 26.94
CA ASN A 85 -4.50 3.00 27.32
C ASN A 85 -4.62 4.18 26.35
N MET A 86 -5.53 5.12 26.66
CA MET A 86 -5.80 6.28 25.80
C MET A 86 -4.69 7.33 25.85
N ASP A 87 -3.95 7.42 26.96
CA ASP A 87 -2.81 8.35 27.10
C ASP A 87 -1.67 7.91 26.17
N GLU A 88 -1.40 6.60 26.12
CA GLU A 88 -0.43 6.02 25.21
C GLU A 88 -0.84 6.24 23.73
N ALA A 89 -2.12 5.99 23.40
CA ALA A 89 -2.63 6.25 22.04
C ALA A 89 -2.48 7.73 21.64
N THR A 90 -2.72 8.64 22.57
CA THR A 90 -2.53 10.08 22.38
C THR A 90 -1.05 10.44 22.19
N ALA A 91 -0.16 9.83 22.97
CA ALA A 91 1.28 10.04 22.82
C ALA A 91 1.79 9.54 21.46
N PHE A 92 1.36 8.35 21.00
CA PHE A 92 1.67 7.86 19.67
C PHE A 92 1.15 8.80 18.56
N THR A 93 -0.08 9.31 18.69
CA THR A 93 -0.64 10.28 17.75
C THR A 93 0.23 11.52 17.62
N ARG A 94 0.63 12.10 18.75
CA ARG A 94 1.48 13.31 18.81
C ARG A 94 2.84 13.08 18.17
N ASN A 95 3.48 11.96 18.49
CA ASN A 95 4.80 11.63 17.96
C ASN A 95 4.75 11.28 16.46
N ALA A 96 3.69 10.62 16.00
CA ALA A 96 3.51 10.29 14.59
C ALA A 96 3.31 11.55 13.72
N LEU A 97 2.48 12.50 14.18
CA LEU A 97 2.30 13.78 13.50
C LEU A 97 3.59 14.62 13.46
N GLY A 98 4.31 14.68 14.59
CA GLY A 98 5.59 15.37 14.65
C GLY A 98 6.64 14.73 13.74
N LEU A 99 6.72 13.39 13.71
CA LEU A 99 7.61 12.65 12.80
C LEU A 99 7.23 12.89 11.33
N SER A 100 5.93 12.89 11.03
CA SER A 100 5.42 13.16 9.68
C SER A 100 5.87 14.54 9.19
N LEU A 101 5.75 15.57 10.03
CA LEU A 101 6.20 16.93 9.70
C LEU A 101 7.73 16.99 9.50
N VAL A 102 8.51 16.37 10.38
CA VAL A 102 9.98 16.35 10.25
C VAL A 102 10.40 15.68 8.95
N LEU A 103 9.84 14.51 8.63
CA LEU A 103 10.19 13.78 7.41
C LEU A 103 9.73 14.53 6.15
N SER A 104 8.54 15.12 6.15
CA SER A 104 8.02 15.84 4.99
C SER A 104 8.77 17.15 4.73
N ILE A 105 9.09 17.92 5.78
CA ILE A 105 9.88 19.14 5.64
C ILE A 105 11.30 18.80 5.19
N GLY A 106 11.92 17.76 5.80
CA GLY A 106 13.24 17.31 5.37
C GLY A 106 13.27 16.89 3.91
N PHE A 107 12.27 16.10 3.47
CA PHE A 107 12.13 15.69 2.08
C PHE A 107 11.87 16.88 1.14
N ALA A 108 10.98 17.79 1.53
CA ALA A 108 10.70 19.02 0.76
C ALA A 108 11.94 19.88 0.56
N ILE A 109 12.76 20.07 1.61
CA ILE A 109 14.02 20.81 1.53
C ILE A 109 15.01 20.10 0.59
N LEU A 110 15.16 18.79 0.71
CA LEU A 110 16.04 17.99 -0.17
C LEU A 110 15.62 18.12 -1.63
N VAL A 111 14.33 17.92 -1.91
CA VAL A 111 13.81 18.07 -3.28
C VAL A 111 14.06 19.47 -3.78
N TRP A 112 13.71 20.51 -2.99
CA TRP A 112 13.84 21.90 -3.40
C TRP A 112 15.28 22.32 -3.69
N LEU A 113 16.25 21.88 -2.90
CA LEU A 113 17.67 22.16 -3.09
C LEU A 113 18.28 21.41 -4.28
N PHE A 114 17.88 20.16 -4.48
CA PHE A 114 18.51 19.27 -5.46
C PHE A 114 17.66 19.04 -6.72
N THR A 115 16.57 19.81 -6.92
CA THR A 115 15.65 19.65 -8.08
C THR A 115 16.43 19.61 -9.40
N GLY A 116 17.34 20.56 -9.63
CA GLY A 116 18.13 20.61 -10.86
C GLY A 116 18.98 19.37 -11.09
N SER A 117 19.74 18.95 -10.06
CA SER A 117 20.58 17.74 -10.12
C SER A 117 19.76 16.47 -10.31
N ILE A 118 18.56 16.42 -9.74
CA ILE A 118 17.67 15.26 -9.85
C ILE A 118 17.13 15.16 -11.29
N ILE A 119 16.71 16.30 -11.87
CA ILE A 119 16.17 16.33 -13.25
C ILE A 119 17.28 15.99 -14.25
N SER A 120 18.51 16.49 -14.05
CA SER A 120 19.63 16.17 -14.95
C SER A 120 19.97 14.67 -15.01
N LEU A 121 19.59 13.86 -14.01
CA LEU A 121 19.77 12.40 -14.04
C LEU A 121 18.94 11.73 -15.15
N PHE A 122 17.86 12.35 -15.59
CA PHE A 122 17.00 11.78 -16.64
C PHE A 122 17.53 12.04 -18.06
N GLN A 123 18.53 12.93 -18.22
CA GLN A 123 19.21 13.23 -19.50
C GLN A 123 18.23 13.54 -20.65
N ILE A 124 17.18 14.34 -20.39
CA ILE A 124 16.19 14.74 -21.40
C ILE A 124 16.70 15.94 -22.17
N GLU A 125 16.65 15.88 -23.50
CA GLU A 125 17.16 16.95 -24.38
C GLU A 125 16.21 18.16 -24.43
N SER A 126 14.91 17.99 -24.18
CA SER A 126 13.91 19.06 -24.23
C SER A 126 14.04 20.01 -23.03
N ASP A 127 14.46 21.25 -23.28
CA ASP A 127 14.50 22.31 -22.27
C ASP A 127 13.12 22.59 -21.68
N PHE A 128 12.05 22.53 -22.50
CA PHE A 128 10.69 22.72 -22.05
C PHE A 128 10.28 21.67 -21.00
N VAL A 129 10.57 20.39 -21.26
CA VAL A 129 10.27 19.28 -20.34
C VAL A 129 11.04 19.46 -19.04
N ASN A 130 12.33 19.79 -19.11
CA ASN A 130 13.19 20.00 -17.94
C ASN A 130 12.71 21.17 -17.08
N GLN A 131 12.38 22.31 -17.68
CA GLN A 131 11.91 23.48 -16.97
C GLN A 131 10.52 23.26 -16.35
N THR A 132 9.61 22.63 -17.10
CA THR A 132 8.27 22.31 -16.61
C THR A 132 8.34 21.34 -15.42
N ALA A 133 9.15 20.27 -15.51
CA ALA A 133 9.36 19.33 -14.41
C ALA A 133 10.02 20.02 -13.19
N PHE A 134 10.96 20.93 -13.42
CA PHE A 134 11.63 21.69 -12.36
C PHE A 134 10.65 22.55 -11.57
N THR A 135 9.83 23.32 -12.25
CA THR A 135 8.83 24.19 -11.59
C THR A 135 7.76 23.36 -10.91
N TYR A 136 7.22 22.35 -11.60
CA TYR A 136 6.23 21.42 -11.05
C TYR A 136 6.72 20.77 -9.76
N LEU A 137 7.92 20.18 -9.76
CA LEU A 137 8.48 19.48 -8.62
C LEU A 137 8.72 20.41 -7.42
N ARG A 138 9.15 21.62 -7.63
CA ARG A 138 9.32 22.63 -6.57
C ARG A 138 8.00 23.01 -5.92
N ILE A 139 6.95 23.22 -6.71
CA ILE A 139 5.62 23.54 -6.19
C ILE A 139 5.09 22.36 -5.37
N VAL A 140 5.16 21.15 -5.91
CA VAL A 140 4.69 19.93 -5.21
C VAL A 140 5.49 19.69 -3.93
N ALA A 141 6.81 19.97 -3.92
CA ALA A 141 7.64 19.84 -2.72
C ALA A 141 7.13 20.72 -1.56
N LEU A 142 6.66 21.95 -1.85
CA LEU A 142 6.04 22.80 -0.83
C LEU A 142 4.73 22.23 -0.28
N GLY A 143 4.04 21.39 -1.04
CA GLY A 143 2.82 20.67 -0.64
C GLY A 143 3.07 19.43 0.20
N MET A 144 4.30 18.87 0.22
CA MET A 144 4.61 17.63 0.92
C MET A 144 4.26 17.62 2.41
N PRO A 145 4.48 18.69 3.21
CA PRO A 145 4.08 18.73 4.60
C PRO A 145 2.58 18.50 4.81
N PHE A 146 1.74 19.02 3.93
CA PHE A 146 0.29 18.82 3.98
C PHE A 146 -0.08 17.39 3.58
N THR A 147 0.50 16.88 2.49
CA THR A 147 0.24 15.51 2.00
C THR A 147 0.61 14.45 3.02
N TYR A 148 1.82 14.50 3.61
CA TYR A 148 2.24 13.54 4.63
C TYR A 148 1.38 13.64 5.89
N SER A 149 1.04 14.87 6.32
CA SER A 149 0.16 15.08 7.47
C SER A 149 -1.24 14.54 7.23
N ASN A 150 -1.83 14.74 6.05
CA ASN A 150 -3.15 14.23 5.68
C ASN A 150 -3.19 12.70 5.71
N ILE A 151 -2.16 12.04 5.18
CA ILE A 151 -2.04 10.58 5.18
C ILE A 151 -1.85 10.05 6.60
N THR A 152 -1.03 10.72 7.41
CA THR A 152 -0.83 10.34 8.82
C THR A 152 -2.09 10.55 9.65
N LEU A 153 -2.83 11.65 9.45
CA LEU A 153 -4.12 11.90 10.08
C LEU A 153 -5.16 10.85 9.67
N SER A 154 -5.22 10.50 8.39
CA SER A 154 -6.07 9.41 7.92
C SER A 154 -5.75 8.09 8.63
N ALA A 155 -4.47 7.75 8.79
CA ALA A 155 -4.02 6.55 9.50
C ALA A 155 -4.38 6.59 11.00
N ILE A 156 -4.27 7.74 11.65
CA ILE A 156 -4.69 7.94 13.05
C ILE A 156 -6.19 7.66 13.19
N TYR A 157 -7.01 8.21 12.31
CA TYR A 157 -8.46 7.92 12.31
C TYR A 157 -8.75 6.45 12.05
N ASN A 158 -8.05 5.82 11.10
CA ASN A 158 -8.19 4.39 10.82
C ASN A 158 -7.84 3.54 12.05
N GLY A 159 -6.72 3.82 12.72
CA GLY A 159 -6.30 3.14 13.94
C GLY A 159 -7.31 3.24 15.09
N THR A 160 -8.11 4.33 15.14
CA THR A 160 -9.23 4.46 16.09
C THR A 160 -10.54 3.79 15.63
N GLY A 161 -10.56 3.20 14.42
CA GLY A 161 -11.74 2.60 13.82
C GLY A 161 -12.72 3.59 13.17
N LYS A 162 -12.38 4.88 13.06
CA LYS A 162 -13.22 5.95 12.48
C LYS A 162 -12.93 6.16 10.98
N THR A 163 -12.92 5.10 10.19
CA THR A 163 -12.49 5.10 8.79
C THR A 163 -13.35 5.95 7.84
N LYS A 164 -14.59 6.26 8.21
CA LYS A 164 -15.47 7.12 7.40
C LYS A 164 -14.99 8.57 7.33
N ILE A 165 -14.35 9.09 8.37
CA ILE A 165 -13.91 10.49 8.42
C ILE A 165 -12.85 10.77 7.36
N PRO A 166 -11.73 10.02 7.28
CA PRO A 166 -10.76 10.19 6.19
C PRO A 166 -11.39 10.08 4.80
N PHE A 167 -12.32 9.15 4.60
CA PHE A 167 -13.01 9.02 3.32
C PHE A 167 -13.70 10.32 2.90
N PHE A 168 -14.57 10.87 3.76
CA PHE A 168 -15.29 12.11 3.42
C PHE A 168 -14.35 13.31 3.24
N VAL A 169 -13.31 13.43 4.08
CA VAL A 169 -12.35 14.53 3.98
C VAL A 169 -11.55 14.45 2.66
N ASN A 170 -11.08 13.27 2.29
CA ASN A 170 -10.35 13.09 1.04
C ASN A 170 -11.27 13.23 -0.20
N ALA A 171 -12.54 12.79 -0.10
CA ALA A 171 -13.52 12.99 -1.17
C ALA A 171 -13.80 14.46 -1.44
N VAL A 172 -13.92 15.28 -0.39
CA VAL A 172 -14.03 16.75 -0.52
C VAL A 172 -12.79 17.32 -1.21
N GLY A 173 -11.60 16.87 -0.81
CA GLY A 173 -10.34 17.29 -1.46
C GLY A 173 -10.31 16.97 -2.95
N LEU A 174 -10.78 15.76 -3.34
CA LEU A 174 -10.88 15.37 -4.75
C LEU A 174 -11.83 16.31 -5.52
N ILE A 175 -13.05 16.52 -5.00
CA ILE A 175 -14.05 17.35 -5.68
C ILE A 175 -13.50 18.77 -5.91
N ILE A 176 -12.83 19.31 -4.91
CA ILE A 176 -12.25 20.67 -5.01
C ILE A 176 -11.10 20.71 -6.03
N ASN A 177 -10.22 19.68 -6.02
CA ASN A 177 -9.17 19.60 -7.03
C ASN A 177 -9.74 19.52 -8.44
N MET A 178 -10.75 18.66 -8.70
CA MET A 178 -11.43 18.57 -9.99
C MET A 178 -11.98 19.90 -10.51
N ILE A 179 -12.38 20.79 -9.59
CA ILE A 179 -12.89 22.12 -9.94
C ILE A 179 -11.74 23.11 -10.17
N ILE A 180 -10.71 23.07 -9.33
CA ILE A 180 -9.60 24.03 -9.39
C ILE A 180 -8.65 23.72 -10.56
N ASP A 181 -8.41 22.43 -10.88
CA ASP A 181 -7.51 22.01 -11.95
C ASP A 181 -7.79 22.71 -13.28
N PRO A 182 -8.97 22.59 -13.92
CA PRO A 182 -9.22 23.22 -15.20
C PRO A 182 -9.13 24.74 -15.14
N ILE A 183 -9.46 25.36 -14.00
CA ILE A 183 -9.38 26.80 -13.79
C ILE A 183 -7.92 27.29 -13.86
N LEU A 184 -7.00 26.56 -13.21
CA LEU A 184 -5.60 26.95 -13.17
C LEU A 184 -4.82 26.44 -14.39
N ILE A 185 -5.15 25.26 -14.92
CA ILE A 185 -4.49 24.68 -16.08
C ILE A 185 -4.77 25.51 -17.35
N PHE A 186 -6.04 25.77 -17.62
CA PHE A 186 -6.47 26.42 -18.87
C PHE A 186 -6.73 27.91 -18.75
N GLY A 187 -6.79 28.41 -17.51
CA GLY A 187 -7.16 29.79 -17.22
C GLY A 187 -8.68 30.02 -17.22
N TRP A 188 -9.15 30.94 -16.40
CA TRP A 188 -10.54 31.38 -16.39
C TRP A 188 -10.67 32.82 -15.94
N GLY A 189 -11.24 33.69 -16.79
CA GLY A 189 -11.42 35.10 -16.49
C GLY A 189 -10.09 35.83 -16.25
N PRO A 190 -9.84 36.36 -15.05
CA PRO A 190 -8.58 37.05 -14.74
C PRO A 190 -7.41 36.12 -14.45
N ILE A 191 -7.65 34.81 -14.35
CA ILE A 191 -6.64 33.80 -14.03
C ILE A 191 -5.99 33.34 -15.34
N PRO A 192 -4.66 33.53 -15.54
CA PRO A 192 -3.96 33.08 -16.75
C PRO A 192 -3.87 31.55 -16.78
N ALA A 193 -3.73 30.98 -17.98
CA ALA A 193 -3.44 29.56 -18.17
C ALA A 193 -2.02 29.26 -17.68
N MET A 194 -1.89 28.30 -16.73
CA MET A 194 -0.62 27.93 -16.08
C MET A 194 -0.12 26.54 -16.46
N GLY A 195 -0.89 25.77 -17.23
CA GLY A 195 -0.51 24.41 -17.64
C GLY A 195 -0.13 23.51 -16.46
N ALA A 196 1.06 22.87 -16.51
CA ALA A 196 1.54 22.00 -15.43
C ALA A 196 1.72 22.70 -14.08
N GLU A 197 2.12 23.96 -14.08
CA GLU A 197 2.25 24.74 -12.84
C GLU A 197 0.89 24.90 -12.17
N GLY A 198 -0.16 25.16 -12.98
CA GLY A 198 -1.54 25.24 -12.51
C GLY A 198 -2.01 23.94 -11.85
N ALA A 199 -1.71 22.80 -12.45
CA ALA A 199 -1.99 21.48 -11.86
C ALA A 199 -1.27 21.29 -10.52
N ALA A 200 0.02 21.66 -10.43
CA ALA A 200 0.77 21.56 -9.19
C ALA A 200 0.17 22.43 -8.08
N ILE A 201 -0.21 23.68 -8.40
CA ILE A 201 -0.84 24.62 -7.46
C ILE A 201 -2.21 24.10 -7.01
N ALA A 202 -3.03 23.59 -7.92
CA ALA A 202 -4.33 23.01 -7.60
C ALA A 202 -4.21 21.82 -6.65
N THR A 203 -3.26 20.92 -6.92
CA THR A 203 -2.93 19.77 -6.07
C THR A 203 -2.54 20.22 -4.66
N VAL A 204 -1.57 21.14 -4.55
CA VAL A 204 -1.11 21.65 -3.25
C VAL A 204 -2.21 22.37 -2.49
N SER A 205 -3.02 23.19 -3.19
CA SER A 205 -4.16 23.91 -2.61
C SER A 205 -5.22 22.97 -2.06
N SER A 206 -5.53 21.91 -2.79
CA SER A 206 -6.46 20.86 -2.36
C SER A 206 -5.94 20.09 -1.14
N GLN A 207 -4.64 19.75 -1.10
CA GLN A 207 -4.01 19.12 0.05
C GLN A 207 -3.98 20.05 1.28
N LEU A 208 -3.74 21.34 1.10
CA LEU A 208 -3.81 22.33 2.17
C LEU A 208 -5.23 22.43 2.74
N LEU A 209 -6.25 22.41 1.89
CA LEU A 209 -7.65 22.45 2.31
C LEU A 209 -8.01 21.20 3.10
N VAL A 210 -7.66 19.99 2.61
CA VAL A 210 -7.82 18.71 3.31
C VAL A 210 -7.17 18.78 4.68
N PHE A 211 -5.94 19.30 4.76
CA PHE A 211 -5.24 19.51 6.03
C PHE A 211 -6.00 20.44 6.95
N GLY A 212 -6.50 21.59 6.44
CA GLY A 212 -7.34 22.51 7.19
C GLY A 212 -8.61 21.88 7.75
N ILE A 213 -9.29 21.05 6.96
CA ILE A 213 -10.47 20.29 7.41
C ILE A 213 -10.08 19.33 8.54
N PHE A 214 -8.98 18.57 8.40
CA PHE A 214 -8.50 17.70 9.48
C PHE A 214 -8.20 18.48 10.74
N ILE A 215 -7.48 19.61 10.67
CA ILE A 215 -7.18 20.46 11.84
C ILE A 215 -8.47 20.95 12.52
N PHE A 216 -9.48 21.33 11.74
CA PHE A 216 -10.79 21.71 12.27
C PHE A 216 -11.46 20.53 13.02
N LEU A 217 -11.42 19.33 12.44
CA LEU A 217 -11.99 18.14 13.04
C LEU A 217 -11.26 17.69 14.31
N LEU A 218 -9.96 17.99 14.44
CA LEU A 218 -9.19 17.70 15.66
C LEU A 218 -9.67 18.50 16.89
N LYS A 219 -10.31 19.65 16.68
CA LYS A 219 -10.82 20.53 17.75
C LYS A 219 -12.26 20.23 18.16
N GLY A 220 -13.00 19.43 17.37
CA GLY A 220 -14.44 19.19 17.53
C GLY A 220 -14.81 17.84 18.10
N LYS A 221 -16.11 17.53 18.09
CA LYS A 221 -16.66 16.23 18.52
C LYS A 221 -16.16 15.03 17.70
N TYR A 222 -15.57 15.27 16.52
CA TYR A 222 -15.05 14.25 15.63
C TYR A 222 -13.59 13.92 15.86
N GLN A 223 -12.93 14.57 16.86
CA GLN A 223 -11.54 14.28 17.18
C GLN A 223 -11.28 12.76 17.35
N PRO A 224 -10.12 12.25 16.87
CA PRO A 224 -9.82 10.83 16.96
C PRO A 224 -9.61 10.39 18.41
N LEU A 225 -8.92 11.21 19.18
CA LEU A 225 -8.62 10.99 20.59
C LEU A 225 -8.88 12.27 21.37
N SER A 226 -9.28 12.15 22.66
CA SER A 226 -9.57 13.28 23.52
C SER A 226 -8.28 13.94 24.01
N THR A 227 -7.68 14.80 23.21
CA THR A 227 -6.51 15.59 23.58
C THR A 227 -6.62 17.02 23.10
N LYS A 228 -6.06 17.96 23.85
CA LYS A 228 -5.97 19.37 23.46
C LYS A 228 -4.70 19.67 22.64
N HIS A 229 -3.70 18.80 22.69
CA HIS A 229 -2.39 19.01 22.09
C HIS A 229 -2.02 17.83 21.20
N TYR A 230 -2.08 18.03 19.87
CA TYR A 230 -1.70 17.07 18.84
C TYR A 230 -0.23 17.19 18.41
N LEU A 231 0.44 18.28 18.77
CA LEU A 231 1.87 18.51 18.57
C LEU A 231 2.56 18.65 19.93
N GLY A 232 3.83 18.28 19.99
CA GLY A 232 4.63 18.35 21.20
C GLY A 232 6.04 17.83 20.99
N LYS A 233 6.84 17.77 22.08
CA LYS A 233 8.20 17.22 22.01
C LYS A 233 8.17 15.76 21.54
N LEU A 234 9.02 15.45 20.59
CA LEU A 234 9.23 14.09 20.11
C LEU A 234 9.92 13.25 21.18
N GLN A 235 9.34 12.11 21.51
CA GLN A 235 9.82 11.21 22.56
C GLN A 235 10.28 9.89 21.97
N LYS A 236 11.56 9.55 22.19
CA LYS A 236 12.20 8.35 21.64
C LYS A 236 11.41 7.07 21.91
N GLN A 237 10.81 6.94 23.10
CA GLN A 237 10.02 5.78 23.51
C GLN A 237 8.80 5.51 22.60
N PHE A 238 8.20 6.55 22.00
CA PHE A 238 7.08 6.44 21.07
C PHE A 238 7.53 6.43 19.61
N LEU A 239 8.63 7.14 19.29
CA LEU A 239 9.19 7.14 17.93
C LEU A 239 9.76 5.79 17.55
N THR A 240 10.47 5.12 18.46
CA THR A 240 11.11 3.83 18.18
C THR A 240 10.11 2.75 17.71
N PRO A 241 8.95 2.52 18.37
CA PRO A 241 7.95 1.58 17.85
C PRO A 241 7.37 2.01 16.50
N ILE A 242 7.09 3.31 16.29
CA ILE A 242 6.57 3.83 15.02
C ILE A 242 7.55 3.51 13.89
N VAL A 243 8.84 3.82 14.06
CA VAL A 243 9.89 3.56 13.05
C VAL A 243 10.12 2.06 12.87
N LYS A 244 10.11 1.27 13.94
CA LYS A 244 10.31 -0.18 13.89
C LYS A 244 9.22 -0.89 13.09
N ILE A 245 7.99 -0.39 13.12
CA ILE A 245 6.85 -0.95 12.39
C ILE A 245 6.75 -0.34 10.98
N GLY A 246 6.80 0.98 10.88
CA GLY A 246 6.63 1.67 9.59
C GLY A 246 7.88 1.63 8.69
N GLY A 247 9.09 1.58 9.28
CA GLY A 247 10.35 1.59 8.53
C GLY A 247 10.50 0.44 7.55
N PRO A 248 10.27 -0.83 7.95
CA PRO A 248 10.30 -1.96 7.01
C PRO A 248 9.32 -1.81 5.86
N VAL A 249 8.12 -1.27 6.10
CA VAL A 249 7.11 -1.03 5.06
C VAL A 249 7.56 0.09 4.11
N ALA A 250 8.16 1.15 4.64
CA ALA A 250 8.72 2.23 3.85
C ALA A 250 9.88 1.73 2.96
N LEU A 251 10.78 0.92 3.51
CA LEU A 251 11.87 0.30 2.77
C LEU A 251 11.36 -0.61 1.65
N GLN A 252 10.35 -1.45 1.95
CA GLN A 252 9.71 -2.30 0.95
C GLN A 252 9.11 -1.47 -0.19
N SER A 253 8.43 -0.37 0.13
CA SER A 253 7.85 0.55 -0.87
C SER A 253 8.92 1.22 -1.73
N ALA A 254 10.01 1.72 -1.12
CA ALA A 254 11.12 2.31 -1.85
C ALA A 254 11.81 1.30 -2.77
N CYS A 255 12.09 0.09 -2.27
CA CYS A 255 12.65 -0.99 -3.08
C CYS A 255 11.72 -1.37 -4.24
N PHE A 256 10.41 -1.41 -4.03
CA PHE A 256 9.45 -1.68 -5.08
C PHE A 256 9.51 -0.63 -6.19
N ALA A 257 9.57 0.66 -5.84
CA ALA A 257 9.69 1.76 -6.80
C ALA A 257 10.98 1.65 -7.64
N LEU A 258 12.11 1.40 -6.99
CA LEU A 258 13.41 1.23 -7.67
C LEU A 258 13.41 0.00 -8.58
N LEU A 259 12.88 -1.12 -8.12
CA LEU A 259 12.81 -2.36 -8.90
C LEU A 259 11.86 -2.24 -10.09
N ALA A 260 10.80 -1.43 -9.99
CA ALA A 260 9.91 -1.16 -11.13
C ALA A 260 10.67 -0.48 -12.28
N ILE A 261 11.57 0.46 -11.98
CA ILE A 261 12.43 1.12 -12.98
C ILE A 261 13.39 0.09 -13.62
N VAL A 262 14.03 -0.76 -12.79
CA VAL A 262 14.93 -1.81 -13.29
C VAL A 262 14.19 -2.79 -14.19
N LEU A 263 13.00 -3.24 -13.80
CA LEU A 263 12.18 -4.16 -14.60
C LEU A 263 11.72 -3.53 -15.91
N ALA A 264 11.36 -2.24 -15.91
CA ALA A 264 11.04 -1.52 -17.15
C ALA A 264 12.23 -1.51 -18.12
N ARG A 265 13.46 -1.33 -17.59
CA ARG A 265 14.69 -1.38 -18.40
C ARG A 265 14.99 -2.79 -18.90
N VAL A 266 14.82 -3.82 -18.08
CA VAL A 266 14.93 -5.24 -18.47
C VAL A 266 13.94 -5.56 -19.59
N MET A 267 12.68 -5.15 -19.43
CA MET A 267 11.66 -5.36 -20.47
C MET A 267 12.02 -4.68 -21.79
N ASN A 268 12.46 -3.43 -21.75
CA ASN A 268 12.88 -2.70 -22.95
C ASN A 268 14.04 -3.39 -23.68
N ASN A 269 15.00 -3.93 -22.90
CA ASN A 269 16.12 -4.70 -23.48
C ASN A 269 15.64 -6.01 -24.13
N ILE A 270 14.78 -6.76 -23.44
CA ILE A 270 14.19 -8.01 -23.97
C ILE A 270 13.34 -7.72 -25.22
N ALA A 271 12.62 -6.61 -25.21
CA ALA A 271 11.80 -6.16 -26.35
C ALA A 271 12.61 -5.50 -27.49
N GLN A 272 13.94 -5.47 -27.39
CA GLN A 272 14.84 -4.89 -28.40
C GLN A 272 14.47 -3.43 -28.77
N GLY A 273 14.07 -2.63 -27.77
CA GLY A 273 13.69 -1.23 -27.95
C GLY A 273 12.24 -1.03 -28.38
N ASN A 274 11.45 -2.08 -28.55
CA ASN A 274 10.01 -1.94 -28.82
C ASN A 274 9.28 -1.45 -27.56
N SER A 275 8.64 -0.29 -27.64
CA SER A 275 7.93 0.34 -26.50
C SER A 275 6.54 -0.26 -26.24
N MET A 276 5.97 -1.02 -27.17
CA MET A 276 4.62 -1.57 -27.04
C MET A 276 4.42 -2.43 -25.79
N PRO A 277 5.33 -3.34 -25.37
CA PRO A 277 5.17 -4.11 -24.15
C PRO A 277 5.12 -3.26 -22.87
N LEU A 278 5.91 -2.17 -22.81
CA LEU A 278 5.86 -1.23 -21.68
C LEU A 278 4.52 -0.50 -21.61
N SER A 279 3.99 -0.09 -22.76
CA SER A 279 2.67 0.53 -22.85
C SER A 279 1.57 -0.43 -22.40
N VAL A 280 1.61 -1.68 -22.85
CA VAL A 280 0.69 -2.75 -22.44
C VAL A 280 0.77 -2.99 -20.92
N GLN A 281 1.97 -3.10 -20.36
CA GLN A 281 2.14 -3.27 -18.92
C GLN A 281 1.64 -2.06 -18.13
N SER A 282 1.86 -0.84 -18.63
CA SER A 282 1.36 0.38 -18.00
C SER A 282 -0.17 0.41 -17.93
N ILE A 283 -0.84 0.12 -19.05
CA ILE A 283 -2.30 0.02 -19.12
C ILE A 283 -2.81 -1.12 -18.22
N GLY A 284 -2.22 -2.31 -18.36
CA GLY A 284 -2.61 -3.48 -17.58
C GLY A 284 -2.44 -3.30 -16.07
N SER A 285 -1.42 -2.55 -15.63
CA SER A 285 -1.25 -2.20 -14.22
C SER A 285 -2.35 -1.30 -13.68
N GLN A 286 -2.96 -0.44 -14.52
CA GLN A 286 -4.14 0.36 -14.14
C GLN A 286 -5.36 -0.54 -13.92
N VAL A 287 -5.54 -1.55 -14.78
CA VAL A 287 -6.59 -2.57 -14.61
C VAL A 287 -6.37 -3.35 -13.32
N GLU A 288 -5.14 -3.79 -13.07
CA GLU A 288 -4.77 -4.55 -11.87
C GLU A 288 -4.94 -3.70 -10.59
N ALA A 289 -4.85 -2.37 -10.67
CA ALA A 289 -5.00 -1.47 -9.54
C ALA A 289 -6.35 -1.63 -8.83
N LEU A 290 -7.42 -1.96 -9.56
CA LEU A 290 -8.74 -2.23 -8.98
C LEU A 290 -8.68 -3.39 -7.96
N SER A 291 -7.90 -4.42 -8.26
CA SER A 291 -7.72 -5.59 -7.40
C SER A 291 -6.85 -5.28 -6.18
N TRP A 292 -5.63 -4.77 -6.38
CA TRP A 292 -4.71 -4.56 -5.26
C TRP A 292 -5.11 -3.39 -4.35
N MET A 293 -5.78 -2.34 -4.84
CA MET A 293 -6.30 -1.27 -3.99
C MET A 293 -7.41 -1.77 -3.08
N THR A 294 -8.27 -2.64 -3.59
CA THR A 294 -9.30 -3.30 -2.77
C THR A 294 -8.65 -4.16 -1.69
N ALA A 295 -7.65 -4.96 -2.04
CA ALA A 295 -6.90 -5.76 -1.08
C ALA A 295 -6.17 -4.91 -0.03
N LEU A 296 -5.59 -3.75 -0.39
CA LEU A 296 -4.99 -2.80 0.55
C LEU A 296 -6.00 -2.26 1.57
N GLY A 297 -7.24 -2.00 1.16
CA GLY A 297 -8.28 -1.58 2.08
C GLY A 297 -8.62 -2.65 3.12
N PHE A 298 -8.70 -3.91 2.70
CA PHE A 298 -8.86 -5.04 3.62
C PHE A 298 -7.64 -5.26 4.50
N SER A 299 -6.43 -5.06 3.97
CA SER A 299 -5.17 -5.13 4.71
C SER A 299 -5.13 -4.11 5.86
N SER A 300 -5.44 -2.84 5.60
CA SER A 300 -5.49 -1.80 6.62
C SER A 300 -6.61 -2.06 7.65
N ALA A 301 -7.80 -2.47 7.20
CA ALA A 301 -8.89 -2.84 8.10
C ALA A 301 -8.52 -4.01 9.02
N LEU A 302 -7.90 -5.05 8.47
CA LEU A 302 -7.40 -6.20 9.24
C LEU A 302 -6.26 -5.79 10.16
N GLY A 303 -5.35 -4.90 9.73
CA GLY A 303 -4.27 -4.34 10.55
C GLY A 303 -4.81 -3.63 11.79
N THR A 304 -5.79 -2.73 11.61
CA THR A 304 -6.46 -2.04 12.71
C THR A 304 -7.22 -3.00 13.63
N PHE A 305 -8.00 -3.94 13.06
CA PHE A 305 -8.73 -4.96 13.82
C PHE A 305 -7.77 -5.84 14.64
N THR A 306 -6.73 -6.35 13.99
CA THR A 306 -5.68 -7.17 14.62
C THR A 306 -4.96 -6.38 15.70
N GLY A 307 -4.62 -5.11 15.45
CA GLY A 307 -3.95 -4.25 16.43
C GLY A 307 -4.73 -4.08 17.72
N GLN A 308 -6.04 -3.77 17.64
CA GLN A 308 -6.88 -3.65 18.84
C GLN A 308 -7.02 -4.99 19.57
N ASN A 309 -7.24 -6.09 18.85
CA ASN A 309 -7.36 -7.41 19.48
C ASN A 309 -6.03 -7.92 20.03
N PHE A 310 -4.89 -7.58 19.41
CA PHE A 310 -3.55 -7.86 19.94
C PHE A 310 -3.30 -7.10 21.26
N GLY A 311 -3.63 -5.79 21.28
CA GLY A 311 -3.55 -5.01 22.51
C GLY A 311 -4.42 -5.55 23.65
N ALA A 312 -5.59 -6.10 23.31
CA ALA A 312 -6.52 -6.74 24.23
C ALA A 312 -6.21 -8.22 24.53
N LYS A 313 -5.13 -8.78 23.98
CA LYS A 313 -4.74 -10.21 24.09
C LYS A 313 -5.81 -11.20 23.58
N ARG A 314 -6.64 -10.78 22.62
CA ARG A 314 -7.74 -11.59 22.05
C ARG A 314 -7.28 -12.32 20.79
N TRP A 315 -6.42 -13.32 20.96
CA TRP A 315 -5.87 -14.12 19.86
C TRP A 315 -6.94 -14.94 19.12
N ASP A 316 -7.97 -15.40 19.83
CA ASP A 316 -9.16 -16.04 19.27
C ASP A 316 -9.81 -15.19 18.17
N ARG A 317 -9.87 -13.87 18.40
CA ARG A 317 -10.45 -12.93 17.44
C ARG A 317 -9.49 -12.59 16.30
N ILE A 318 -8.19 -12.51 16.59
CA ILE A 318 -7.17 -12.30 15.56
C ILE A 318 -7.23 -13.43 14.53
N GLN A 319 -7.25 -14.67 15.01
CA GLN A 319 -7.33 -15.85 14.14
C GLN A 319 -8.61 -15.84 13.29
N LYS A 320 -9.79 -15.66 13.92
CA LYS A 320 -11.06 -15.61 13.19
C LYS A 320 -11.09 -14.43 12.20
N GLY A 321 -10.60 -13.26 12.60
CA GLY A 321 -10.53 -12.08 11.75
C GLY A 321 -9.61 -12.28 10.55
N PHE A 322 -8.47 -12.93 10.75
CA PHE A 322 -7.56 -13.28 9.67
C PHE A 322 -8.23 -14.15 8.62
N PHE A 323 -8.82 -15.29 9.03
CA PHE A 323 -9.45 -16.22 8.07
C PHE A 323 -10.68 -15.61 7.39
N ILE A 324 -11.49 -14.84 8.10
CA ILE A 324 -12.64 -14.15 7.50
C ILE A 324 -12.17 -13.15 6.44
N THR A 325 -11.18 -12.32 6.77
CA THR A 325 -10.67 -11.32 5.82
C THR A 325 -9.95 -11.96 4.65
N LEU A 326 -9.20 -13.03 4.91
CA LEU A 326 -8.53 -13.81 3.88
C LEU A 326 -9.54 -14.45 2.92
N GLY A 327 -10.64 -15.01 3.44
CA GLY A 327 -11.72 -15.57 2.61
C GLY A 327 -12.34 -14.51 1.69
N ILE A 328 -12.62 -13.30 2.22
CA ILE A 328 -13.13 -12.19 1.43
C ILE A 328 -12.11 -11.76 0.36
N ALA A 329 -10.85 -11.60 0.74
CA ALA A 329 -9.78 -11.17 -0.18
C ALA A 329 -9.52 -12.23 -1.26
N SER A 330 -9.52 -13.52 -0.91
CA SER A 330 -9.40 -14.61 -1.88
C SER A 330 -10.58 -14.67 -2.85
N PHE A 331 -11.80 -14.43 -2.37
CA PHE A 331 -12.98 -14.36 -3.22
C PHE A 331 -12.90 -13.20 -4.20
N LEU A 332 -12.43 -12.02 -3.76
CA LEU A 332 -12.18 -10.88 -4.64
C LEU A 332 -11.06 -11.16 -5.64
N GLY A 333 -9.99 -11.83 -5.20
CA GLY A 333 -8.92 -12.30 -6.08
C GLY A 333 -9.44 -13.28 -7.14
N LEU A 334 -10.38 -14.16 -6.77
CA LEU A 334 -11.04 -15.07 -7.71
C LEU A 334 -11.91 -14.32 -8.74
N ILE A 335 -12.64 -13.31 -8.30
CA ILE A 335 -13.39 -12.42 -9.21
C ILE A 335 -12.44 -11.74 -10.19
N SER A 336 -11.32 -11.18 -9.70
CA SER A 336 -10.32 -10.54 -10.56
C SER A 336 -9.68 -11.54 -11.52
N THR A 337 -9.39 -12.77 -11.07
CA THR A 337 -8.93 -13.87 -11.92
C THR A 337 -9.93 -14.16 -13.04
N ALA A 338 -11.21 -14.32 -12.72
CA ALA A 338 -12.26 -14.58 -13.70
C ALA A 338 -12.42 -13.41 -14.69
N LEU A 339 -12.41 -12.17 -14.20
CA LEU A 339 -12.48 -10.98 -15.06
C LEU A 339 -11.31 -10.90 -16.03
N PHE A 340 -10.08 -11.12 -15.56
CA PHE A 340 -8.90 -11.04 -16.42
C PHE A 340 -8.79 -12.20 -17.41
N TYR A 341 -9.23 -13.39 -17.00
CA TYR A 341 -9.14 -14.58 -17.83
C TYR A 341 -10.25 -14.64 -18.92
N PHE A 342 -11.50 -14.38 -18.53
CA PHE A 342 -12.65 -14.53 -19.41
C PHE A 342 -13.04 -13.23 -20.15
N PHE A 343 -12.80 -12.07 -19.52
CA PHE A 343 -13.22 -10.75 -20.03
C PHE A 343 -12.02 -9.81 -20.23
N GLY A 344 -10.82 -10.38 -20.44
CA GLY A 344 -9.59 -9.59 -20.59
C GLY A 344 -9.63 -8.61 -21.76
N ALA A 345 -10.25 -8.99 -22.88
CA ALA A 345 -10.38 -8.12 -24.06
C ALA A 345 -11.29 -6.92 -23.78
N GLU A 346 -12.46 -7.16 -23.20
CA GLU A 346 -13.43 -6.13 -22.86
C GLU A 346 -12.87 -5.17 -21.82
N VAL A 347 -12.26 -5.72 -20.76
CA VAL A 347 -11.68 -4.91 -19.69
C VAL A 347 -10.50 -4.08 -20.20
N PHE A 348 -9.60 -4.66 -20.99
CA PHE A 348 -8.45 -3.94 -21.52
C PHE A 348 -8.85 -2.86 -22.53
N SER A 349 -9.87 -3.12 -23.35
CA SER A 349 -10.40 -2.17 -24.34
C SER A 349 -10.95 -0.88 -23.73
N LEU A 350 -11.41 -0.91 -22.46
CA LEU A 350 -11.87 0.30 -21.74
C LEU A 350 -10.75 1.34 -21.55
N PHE A 351 -9.49 0.91 -21.60
CA PHE A 351 -8.31 1.76 -21.35
C PHE A 351 -7.56 2.14 -22.63
N ILE A 352 -7.94 1.60 -23.79
CA ILE A 352 -7.31 1.93 -25.08
C ILE A 352 -8.20 2.91 -25.84
N LYS A 353 -7.63 4.04 -26.27
CA LYS A 353 -8.27 4.98 -27.19
C LYS A 353 -7.82 4.64 -28.62
N GLY A 354 -8.72 4.15 -29.46
CA GLY A 354 -8.44 3.85 -30.86
C GLY A 354 -8.47 2.36 -31.20
N ASN A 355 -8.37 2.05 -32.51
CA ASN A 355 -8.38 0.68 -33.00
C ASN A 355 -6.93 0.17 -33.13
N GLU A 356 -6.34 -0.26 -32.00
CA GLU A 356 -4.97 -0.80 -31.92
C GLU A 356 -5.01 -2.32 -31.62
N PRO A 357 -5.28 -3.18 -32.61
CA PRO A 357 -5.52 -4.60 -32.40
C PRO A 357 -4.29 -5.34 -31.85
N ALA A 358 -3.08 -4.90 -32.17
CA ALA A 358 -1.83 -5.49 -31.66
C ALA A 358 -1.66 -5.23 -30.16
N VAL A 359 -1.93 -4.01 -29.68
CA VAL A 359 -1.89 -3.63 -28.26
C VAL A 359 -2.95 -4.37 -27.48
N LEU A 360 -4.17 -4.48 -28.02
CA LEU A 360 -5.26 -5.24 -27.40
C LEU A 360 -4.90 -6.72 -27.26
N LYS A 361 -4.41 -7.36 -28.32
CA LYS A 361 -4.02 -8.78 -28.31
C LYS A 361 -2.94 -9.05 -27.26
N MET A 362 -1.90 -8.21 -27.20
CA MET A 362 -0.84 -8.31 -26.20
C MET A 362 -1.37 -8.02 -24.79
N GLY A 363 -2.29 -7.07 -24.62
CA GLY A 363 -2.93 -6.73 -23.37
C GLY A 363 -3.76 -7.87 -22.79
N VAL A 364 -4.47 -8.60 -23.63
CA VAL A 364 -5.20 -9.81 -23.22
C VAL A 364 -4.24 -10.87 -22.70
N VAL A 365 -3.12 -11.12 -23.39
CA VAL A 365 -2.10 -12.06 -22.94
C VAL A 365 -1.53 -11.64 -21.58
N TYR A 366 -1.24 -10.34 -21.40
CA TYR A 366 -0.81 -9.79 -20.13
C TYR A 366 -1.80 -10.11 -18.99
N LEU A 367 -3.08 -9.79 -19.17
CA LEU A 367 -4.12 -10.02 -18.16
C LEU A 367 -4.32 -11.51 -17.86
N ILE A 368 -4.27 -12.39 -18.85
CA ILE A 368 -4.36 -13.84 -18.66
C ILE A 368 -3.19 -14.32 -17.79
N ILE A 369 -1.96 -13.91 -18.07
CA ILE A 369 -0.79 -14.30 -17.27
C ILE A 369 -0.93 -13.82 -15.82
N LEU A 370 -1.35 -12.58 -15.61
CA LEU A 370 -1.51 -12.03 -14.28
C LEU A 370 -2.70 -12.63 -13.52
N SER A 371 -3.72 -13.14 -14.23
CA SER A 371 -4.89 -13.75 -13.61
C SER A 371 -4.52 -14.88 -12.64
N TYR A 372 -3.49 -15.67 -12.95
CA TYR A 372 -3.02 -16.78 -12.13
C TYR A 372 -2.48 -16.33 -10.76
N SER A 373 -2.06 -15.08 -10.61
CA SER A 373 -1.50 -14.57 -9.36
C SER A 373 -2.48 -13.72 -8.54
N GLN A 374 -3.66 -13.36 -9.04
CA GLN A 374 -4.55 -12.40 -8.38
C GLN A 374 -4.98 -12.84 -6.98
N ILE A 375 -5.31 -14.12 -6.81
CA ILE A 375 -5.66 -14.67 -5.48
C ILE A 375 -4.47 -14.54 -4.53
N PHE A 376 -3.28 -14.94 -4.98
CA PHE A 376 -2.06 -14.91 -4.15
C PHE A 376 -1.64 -13.49 -3.80
N MET A 377 -1.82 -12.53 -4.72
CA MET A 377 -1.58 -11.11 -4.47
C MET A 377 -2.55 -10.56 -3.40
N CYS A 378 -3.83 -10.89 -3.48
CA CYS A 378 -4.81 -10.50 -2.46
C CYS A 378 -4.48 -11.12 -1.09
N VAL A 379 -4.02 -12.37 -1.07
CA VAL A 379 -3.55 -13.07 0.14
C VAL A 379 -2.30 -12.38 0.71
N GLU A 380 -1.29 -12.07 -0.13
CA GLU A 380 -0.07 -11.36 0.25
C GLU A 380 -0.38 -10.07 0.97
N ILE A 381 -1.19 -9.21 0.32
CA ILE A 381 -1.53 -7.88 0.82
C ILE A 381 -2.31 -7.98 2.12
N THR A 382 -3.27 -8.90 2.20
CA THR A 382 -4.12 -9.09 3.39
C THR A 382 -3.31 -9.64 4.57
N ALA A 383 -2.46 -10.65 4.34
CA ALA A 383 -1.59 -11.21 5.38
C ALA A 383 -0.60 -10.17 5.92
N THR A 384 -0.07 -9.30 5.04
CA THR A 384 0.79 -8.17 5.45
C THR A 384 0.08 -7.29 6.47
N GLY A 385 -1.23 -7.00 6.30
CA GLY A 385 -2.03 -6.25 7.26
C GLY A 385 -2.08 -6.92 8.65
N ALA A 386 -2.27 -8.24 8.68
CA ALA A 386 -2.27 -9.00 9.94
C ALA A 386 -0.90 -8.96 10.64
N PHE A 387 0.20 -9.16 9.92
CA PHE A 387 1.56 -9.03 10.46
C PHE A 387 1.81 -7.63 11.02
N ASN A 388 1.44 -6.59 10.28
CA ASN A 388 1.57 -5.21 10.74
C ASN A 388 0.76 -4.98 12.01
N GLY A 389 -0.49 -5.47 12.07
CA GLY A 389 -1.37 -5.32 13.23
C GLY A 389 -0.78 -5.87 14.53
N ILE A 390 -0.07 -6.99 14.49
CA ILE A 390 0.67 -7.54 15.64
C ILE A 390 2.04 -6.88 15.87
N GLY A 391 2.41 -5.86 15.10
CA GLY A 391 3.67 -5.14 15.20
C GLY A 391 4.87 -5.85 14.57
N LYS A 392 4.67 -6.91 13.78
CA LYS A 392 5.74 -7.69 13.12
C LYS A 392 5.81 -7.34 11.63
N ALA A 393 6.21 -6.11 11.29
CA ALA A 393 6.29 -5.66 9.89
C ALA A 393 7.54 -6.17 9.12
N MET A 394 8.58 -6.67 9.82
CA MET A 394 9.80 -7.15 9.18
C MET A 394 9.59 -8.38 8.28
N PRO A 395 8.90 -9.47 8.69
CA PRO A 395 8.71 -10.64 7.84
C PRO A 395 8.06 -10.31 6.49
N PRO A 396 6.92 -9.57 6.42
CA PRO A 396 6.35 -9.21 5.13
C PRO A 396 7.26 -8.30 4.30
N ALA A 397 8.03 -7.41 4.93
CA ALA A 397 8.97 -6.56 4.20
C ALA A 397 10.10 -7.38 3.56
N ILE A 398 10.69 -8.33 4.29
CA ILE A 398 11.74 -9.21 3.76
C ILE A 398 11.19 -10.06 2.61
N ILE A 399 10.05 -10.72 2.80
CA ILE A 399 9.42 -11.57 1.78
C ILE A 399 9.05 -10.72 0.55
N GLY A 400 8.51 -9.52 0.76
CA GLY A 400 8.13 -8.60 -0.31
C GLY A 400 9.34 -8.12 -1.11
N ILE A 401 10.42 -7.68 -0.45
CA ILE A 401 11.65 -7.21 -1.09
C ILE A 401 12.31 -8.37 -1.85
N SER A 402 12.54 -9.51 -1.19
CA SER A 402 13.16 -10.68 -1.81
C SER A 402 12.36 -11.19 -3.01
N GLY A 403 11.03 -11.31 -2.86
CA GLY A 403 10.16 -11.74 -3.95
C GLY A 403 10.15 -10.76 -5.14
N ASN A 404 10.24 -9.46 -4.88
CA ASN A 404 10.34 -8.48 -5.95
C ASN A 404 11.72 -8.52 -6.66
N ILE A 405 12.81 -8.76 -5.93
CA ILE A 405 14.15 -8.95 -6.51
C ILE A 405 14.17 -10.21 -7.38
N LEU A 406 13.53 -11.29 -6.96
CA LEU A 406 13.44 -12.55 -7.72
C LEU A 406 12.72 -12.39 -9.08
N ARG A 407 11.96 -11.33 -9.31
CA ARG A 407 11.34 -11.03 -10.61
C ARG A 407 12.39 -10.90 -11.72
N ILE A 408 13.56 -10.33 -11.40
CA ILE A 408 14.65 -10.12 -12.38
C ILE A 408 15.21 -11.45 -12.87
N PRO A 409 15.76 -12.35 -12.00
CA PRO A 409 16.27 -13.63 -12.46
C PRO A 409 15.15 -14.49 -13.09
N PHE A 410 13.92 -14.46 -12.60
CA PHE A 410 12.81 -15.18 -13.24
C PHE A 410 12.55 -14.68 -14.66
N ALA A 411 12.56 -13.36 -14.89
CA ALA A 411 12.39 -12.81 -16.21
C ALA A 411 13.45 -13.34 -17.19
N PHE A 412 14.72 -13.42 -16.78
CA PHE A 412 15.81 -13.97 -17.60
C PHE A 412 15.70 -15.48 -17.78
N ILE A 413 15.43 -16.24 -16.72
CA ILE A 413 15.27 -17.71 -16.81
C ILE A 413 14.13 -18.06 -17.74
N PHE A 414 12.98 -17.40 -17.63
CA PHE A 414 11.85 -17.66 -18.51
C PHE A 414 12.10 -17.19 -19.95
N ALA A 415 12.82 -16.08 -20.15
CA ALA A 415 13.10 -15.57 -21.50
C ALA A 415 14.08 -16.44 -22.29
N TYR A 416 15.08 -17.04 -21.63
CA TYR A 416 16.19 -17.68 -22.30
C TYR A 416 16.34 -19.19 -22.04
N SER A 417 15.83 -19.72 -20.92
CA SER A 417 16.06 -21.11 -20.56
C SER A 417 14.82 -22.01 -20.62
N LEU A 418 13.63 -21.50 -20.30
CA LEU A 418 12.43 -22.33 -20.24
C LEU A 418 11.75 -22.56 -21.60
N VAL A 419 12.00 -21.68 -22.56
CA VAL A 419 11.53 -21.86 -23.96
C VAL A 419 12.14 -23.12 -24.56
N GLU A 420 13.36 -23.51 -24.13
CA GLU A 420 14.05 -24.72 -24.63
C GLU A 420 13.64 -26.00 -23.88
N ILE A 421 13.21 -25.91 -22.61
CA ILE A 421 13.08 -27.07 -21.72
C ILE A 421 11.64 -27.62 -21.63
N LEU A 422 10.59 -26.85 -21.91
CA LEU A 422 9.20 -27.27 -21.74
C LEU A 422 8.39 -27.19 -23.05
N PRO A 423 8.26 -28.29 -23.81
CA PRO A 423 7.47 -28.34 -25.07
C PRO A 423 6.01 -27.93 -24.91
N LEU A 424 5.41 -28.15 -23.72
CA LEU A 424 4.04 -27.71 -23.38
C LEU A 424 3.88 -26.19 -23.38
N PHE A 425 4.94 -25.46 -23.03
CA PHE A 425 4.95 -24.00 -23.10
C PHE A 425 5.22 -23.48 -24.51
N GLN A 426 5.87 -24.27 -25.39
CA GLN A 426 6.13 -23.87 -26.78
C GLN A 426 4.85 -23.71 -27.58
N GLU A 427 3.82 -24.51 -27.35
CA GLU A 427 2.56 -24.40 -28.06
C GLU A 427 1.75 -23.17 -27.66
N TYR A 428 1.83 -22.78 -26.38
CA TYR A 428 1.22 -21.55 -25.85
C TYR A 428 2.07 -20.31 -26.17
N LEU A 429 3.38 -20.48 -26.36
CA LEU A 429 4.37 -19.43 -26.61
C LEU A 429 4.71 -19.24 -28.10
N LYS A 430 4.10 -19.99 -29.03
CA LYS A 430 4.27 -19.87 -30.49
C LYS A 430 3.85 -18.51 -31.10
N HIS A 431 3.49 -17.54 -30.25
CA HIS A 431 3.17 -16.19 -30.67
C HIS A 431 4.39 -15.27 -30.61
N GLU A 432 4.44 -14.28 -31.49
CA GLU A 432 5.50 -13.27 -31.76
C GLU A 432 6.04 -12.52 -30.49
N PHE A 433 5.49 -12.77 -29.30
CA PHE A 433 5.74 -12.01 -28.05
C PHE A 433 6.47 -12.81 -26.95
N VAL A 434 7.03 -13.96 -27.27
CA VAL A 434 7.59 -14.95 -26.33
C VAL A 434 8.57 -14.36 -25.30
N PRO A 435 9.57 -13.55 -25.64
CA PRO A 435 10.54 -13.07 -24.65
C PRO A 435 9.92 -12.10 -23.64
N VAL A 436 8.94 -11.31 -24.05
CA VAL A 436 8.32 -10.29 -23.20
C VAL A 436 7.37 -10.91 -22.17
N THR A 437 6.62 -11.95 -22.54
CA THR A 437 5.74 -12.67 -21.62
C THR A 437 6.51 -13.29 -20.45
N ALA A 438 7.80 -13.59 -20.64
CA ALA A 438 8.68 -14.09 -19.58
C ALA A 438 8.78 -13.13 -18.38
N VAL A 439 8.82 -11.83 -18.64
CA VAL A 439 8.82 -10.82 -17.56
C VAL A 439 7.51 -10.90 -16.76
N TRP A 440 6.38 -11.03 -17.43
CA TRP A 440 5.07 -11.12 -16.79
C TRP A 440 4.87 -12.42 -16.01
N TRP A 441 5.40 -13.52 -16.51
CA TRP A 441 5.47 -14.78 -15.74
C TRP A 441 6.34 -14.65 -14.51
N GLY A 442 7.44 -13.91 -14.58
CA GLY A 442 8.26 -13.57 -13.41
C GLY A 442 7.48 -12.77 -12.36
N LEU A 443 6.66 -11.80 -12.78
CA LEU A 443 5.74 -11.07 -11.89
C LEU A 443 4.76 -12.03 -11.20
N THR A 444 4.09 -12.87 -12.00
CA THR A 444 3.10 -13.84 -11.55
C THR A 444 3.68 -14.82 -10.53
N LEU A 445 4.80 -15.48 -10.87
CA LEU A 445 5.43 -16.46 -9.98
C LEU A 445 5.91 -15.83 -8.67
N SER A 446 6.50 -14.63 -8.74
CA SER A 446 6.92 -13.91 -7.53
C SER A 446 5.74 -13.62 -6.59
N SER A 447 4.58 -13.24 -7.13
CA SER A 447 3.37 -12.96 -6.35
C SER A 447 2.79 -14.23 -5.74
N ILE A 448 2.79 -15.36 -6.47
CA ILE A 448 2.39 -16.67 -5.93
C ILE A 448 3.27 -17.06 -4.75
N LEU A 449 4.59 -16.94 -4.88
CA LEU A 449 5.54 -17.28 -3.81
C LEU A 449 5.35 -16.39 -2.59
N LYS A 450 5.27 -15.07 -2.78
CA LYS A 450 5.08 -14.11 -1.69
C LYS A 450 3.77 -14.35 -0.93
N GLY A 451 2.66 -14.52 -1.66
CA GLY A 451 1.36 -14.80 -1.06
C GLY A 451 1.37 -16.09 -0.26
N SER A 452 1.96 -17.16 -0.80
CA SER A 452 2.09 -18.44 -0.12
C SER A 452 2.96 -18.34 1.15
N PHE A 453 4.14 -17.71 1.07
CA PHE A 453 5.03 -17.57 2.22
C PHE A 453 4.42 -16.72 3.33
N LEU A 454 3.70 -15.65 3.01
CA LEU A 454 3.04 -14.81 4.00
C LEU A 454 1.84 -15.51 4.64
N PHE A 455 1.07 -16.27 3.87
CA PHE A 455 -0.02 -17.09 4.40
C PHE A 455 0.49 -18.11 5.43
N PHE A 456 1.43 -18.96 5.02
CA PHE A 456 1.99 -19.98 5.92
C PHE A 456 2.77 -19.35 7.08
N GLY A 457 3.49 -18.24 6.83
CA GLY A 457 4.20 -17.50 7.86
C GLY A 457 3.27 -16.98 8.96
N PHE A 458 2.10 -16.43 8.60
CA PHE A 458 1.14 -15.97 9.60
C PHE A 458 0.45 -17.13 10.34
N ILE A 459 0.17 -18.23 9.66
CA ILE A 459 -0.31 -19.46 10.32
C ILE A 459 0.68 -19.94 11.37
N ILE A 460 1.99 -19.97 11.07
CA ILE A 460 3.01 -20.34 12.04
C ILE A 460 3.00 -19.40 13.25
N VAL A 461 2.78 -18.09 13.03
CA VAL A 461 2.65 -17.13 14.15
C VAL A 461 1.43 -17.44 15.01
N LEU A 462 0.29 -17.78 14.41
CA LEU A 462 -0.92 -18.16 15.15
C LEU A 462 -0.75 -19.46 15.94
N LEU A 463 -0.03 -20.44 15.38
CA LEU A 463 0.21 -21.73 16.02
C LEU A 463 1.20 -21.65 17.20
N ARG A 464 2.14 -20.70 17.16
CA ARG A 464 3.19 -20.57 18.18
C ARG A 464 2.77 -19.73 19.39
N HIS A 465 1.55 -19.21 19.44
CA HIS A 465 1.15 -18.34 20.54
C HIS A 465 0.61 -19.13 21.73
N PRO A 466 1.18 -18.95 22.96
CA PRO A 466 0.84 -19.76 24.15
C PRO A 466 -0.56 -19.50 24.74
N ASP A 467 -1.19 -18.34 24.45
CA ASP A 467 -2.55 -18.04 24.95
C ASP A 467 -3.65 -18.81 24.17
N ASN A 468 -3.29 -19.76 23.35
CA ASN A 468 -4.19 -20.59 22.55
C ASN A 468 -4.70 -21.83 23.33
N ASP A 469 -4.84 -21.72 24.67
CA ASP A 469 -5.35 -22.81 25.53
C ASP A 469 -6.80 -23.26 25.22
N GLN A 470 -7.53 -22.52 24.40
CA GLN A 470 -8.75 -23.02 23.76
C GLN A 470 -8.38 -23.68 22.42
N GLU A 471 -8.05 -24.98 22.48
CA GLU A 471 -7.87 -25.80 21.28
C GLU A 471 -9.10 -25.71 20.38
N LEU A 472 -8.98 -24.91 19.31
CA LEU A 472 -10.03 -24.86 18.29
C LEU A 472 -10.03 -26.17 17.50
N PRO A 473 -11.18 -26.73 17.14
CA PRO A 473 -11.28 -27.98 16.35
C PRO A 473 -10.46 -27.96 15.06
N PHE A 474 -10.26 -26.77 14.51
CA PHE A 474 -9.46 -26.52 13.32
C PHE A 474 -7.96 -26.69 13.58
N GLN A 475 -7.48 -26.33 14.77
CA GLN A 475 -6.07 -26.42 15.17
C GLN A 475 -5.59 -27.88 15.24
N LYS A 476 -6.41 -28.77 15.81
CA LYS A 476 -6.12 -30.22 15.84
C LYS A 476 -5.99 -30.80 14.43
N LYS A 477 -6.87 -30.39 13.53
CA LYS A 477 -6.88 -30.84 12.14
C LYS A 477 -5.65 -30.36 11.37
N TRP A 478 -5.21 -29.08 11.58
CA TRP A 478 -4.02 -28.56 10.91
C TRP A 478 -2.69 -29.07 11.49
N ILE A 479 -2.59 -29.22 12.81
CA ILE A 479 -1.42 -29.84 13.44
C ILE A 479 -1.26 -31.29 12.96
N SER A 480 -2.36 -32.01 12.73
CA SER A 480 -2.31 -33.37 12.18
C SER A 480 -1.83 -33.44 10.73
N LEU A 481 -1.93 -32.36 9.97
CA LEU A 481 -1.46 -32.27 8.57
C LEU A 481 0.01 -31.83 8.44
N LEU A 482 0.63 -31.32 9.53
CA LEU A 482 2.03 -30.92 9.49
C LEU A 482 2.97 -32.12 9.48
N PRO A 483 4.12 -32.05 8.77
CA PRO A 483 5.18 -33.06 8.86
C PRO A 483 5.61 -33.31 10.31
N SER A 484 5.97 -34.52 10.65
CA SER A 484 6.26 -34.98 12.03
C SER A 484 7.28 -34.10 12.77
N ARG A 485 8.32 -33.58 12.08
CA ARG A 485 9.32 -32.66 12.65
C ARG A 485 8.74 -31.29 13.05
N LEU A 486 7.82 -30.74 12.27
CA LEU A 486 7.17 -29.46 12.59
C LEU A 486 6.06 -29.63 13.65
N ARG A 487 5.46 -30.83 13.71
CA ARG A 487 4.48 -31.19 14.72
C ARG A 487 5.09 -31.26 16.12
N GLN A 488 6.28 -31.80 16.27
CA GLN A 488 7.01 -31.84 17.55
C GLN A 488 7.43 -30.44 18.01
N GLN A 489 7.86 -29.56 17.10
CA GLN A 489 8.20 -28.17 17.43
C GLN A 489 6.97 -27.32 17.78
N ALA A 490 5.79 -27.64 17.28
CA ALA A 490 4.54 -26.98 17.64
C ALA A 490 4.04 -27.40 19.04
N VAL A 491 4.40 -28.59 19.51
CA VAL A 491 3.99 -29.13 20.81
C VAL A 491 4.99 -28.79 21.94
N ILE A 492 6.26 -28.52 21.65
CA ILE A 492 7.34 -28.31 22.64
C ILE A 492 7.36 -26.90 23.27
N VAL A 493 6.56 -25.97 22.82
CA VAL A 493 6.44 -24.65 23.50
C VAL A 493 5.32 -24.70 24.55
N SER A 494 5.49 -25.57 25.57
CA SER A 494 4.79 -25.46 26.85
C SER A 494 5.23 -24.18 27.58
N PRO A 495 4.35 -23.43 28.23
CA PRO A 495 4.71 -22.22 28.92
C PRO A 495 5.67 -22.53 30.09
N ILE A 496 6.77 -21.78 30.16
CA ILE A 496 7.55 -21.65 31.39
C ILE A 496 6.58 -21.13 32.45
N LYS A 497 6.24 -21.97 33.42
CA LYS A 497 5.47 -21.53 34.61
C LYS A 497 6.21 -20.36 35.23
N PRO A 498 5.53 -19.24 35.58
CA PRO A 498 6.15 -18.22 36.41
C PRO A 498 6.60 -18.88 37.71
N GLU A 499 7.87 -18.67 38.08
CA GLU A 499 8.37 -19.04 39.38
C GLU A 499 7.48 -18.37 40.46
N GLU A 500 6.75 -19.19 41.19
CA GLU A 500 6.12 -18.76 42.44
C GLU A 500 7.22 -18.26 43.37
N ASN A 501 7.22 -16.95 43.65
CA ASN A 501 8.03 -16.33 44.70
C ASN A 501 7.74 -17.02 46.01
N GLN A 502 8.58 -17.96 46.38
CA GLN A 502 8.71 -18.43 47.80
C GLN A 502 9.41 -17.35 48.60
N THR A 503 8.68 -16.33 49.01
CA THR A 503 9.09 -15.43 50.10
C THR A 503 7.93 -15.32 51.05
N SER A 504 7.82 -16.24 51.97
CA SER A 504 7.32 -16.00 53.34
C SER A 504 7.41 -17.27 54.17
N LYS A 505 8.51 -17.44 54.89
CA LYS A 505 8.58 -18.13 56.18
C LYS A 505 10.01 -18.12 56.68
N ARG A 506 10.37 -17.02 57.34
CA ARG A 506 11.37 -16.98 58.42
C ARG A 506 11.07 -15.72 59.22
N GLU A 507 10.19 -15.86 60.19
CA GLU A 507 10.18 -15.13 61.46
C GLU A 507 9.53 -16.05 62.47
N SER A 508 10.33 -16.61 63.30
CA SER A 508 10.06 -16.99 64.68
C SER A 508 11.34 -16.82 65.46
#